data_a61b4fabba9f168c9543198f46827219
#
_entry.id   a61b4fabba9f168c9543198f46827219
#
_cell.length_a   1.000
_cell.length_b   1.000
_cell.length_c   1.000
_cell.angle_alpha   90.00
_cell.angle_beta   90.00
_cell.angle_gamma   90.00
#
_symmetry.space_group_name_H-M   'P 1'
#
loop_
_entity.id
_entity.type
_entity.pdbx_description
1 polymer ?
#
loop_
_entity_poly.entity_id
_entity_poly.type
_entity_poly.pdbx_seq_one_letter_code
_entity_poly.pdbx_strand_id
1 'polypeptide(L)'
;MESAITGRSRSTVSQLSRIVSGGHTGVDRAALDAALAAGIEIGGWCPRDRRSEDGIIPARYPLRETASRSYAVRTEWNVRDSDATLILVLDRISSGTRLTVDSAKSQGQPLRIEYLCENSKPGLLTEELSLEHRVAEVGDWIRREQIQTLNVAGPRGSSRKDVYLKSLEFLSMLFAEISVVPGRRTVKKAKHKYTPRGQD
;
A
#
# COMPACT_ATOMS: atom_id res chain seq x y z
N MET A 1 -37.67 21.83 -31.43
CA MET A 1 -36.64 22.28 -30.49
C MET A 1 -36.35 21.17 -29.52
N GLU A 2 -35.34 20.36 -29.85
CA GLU A 2 -34.93 19.22 -29.04
C GLU A 2 -33.78 19.65 -28.12
N SER A 3 -34.01 19.60 -26.82
CA SER A 3 -32.99 19.91 -25.82
C SER A 3 -32.11 18.69 -25.60
N ALA A 4 -30.85 18.84 -25.98
CA ALA A 4 -29.79 17.87 -25.75
C ALA A 4 -29.57 17.66 -24.24
N ILE A 5 -29.83 16.45 -23.77
CA ILE A 5 -29.45 15.96 -22.43
C ILE A 5 -27.96 15.67 -22.46
N THR A 6 -27.18 16.58 -21.90
CA THR A 6 -25.74 16.43 -21.70
C THR A 6 -25.51 15.28 -20.71
N GLY A 7 -25.03 14.16 -21.23
CA GLY A 7 -24.63 13.00 -20.44
C GLY A 7 -23.48 13.41 -19.49
N ARG A 8 -23.71 13.39 -18.19
CA ARG A 8 -22.68 13.43 -17.16
C ARG A 8 -21.76 12.22 -17.37
N SER A 9 -20.57 12.49 -17.86
CA SER A 9 -19.48 11.51 -17.84
C SER A 9 -19.32 11.01 -16.41
N ARG A 10 -19.59 9.72 -16.18
CA ARG A 10 -19.20 9.06 -14.92
C ARG A 10 -17.69 9.08 -14.90
N SER A 11 -17.10 9.92 -14.05
CA SER A 11 -15.68 9.81 -13.71
C SER A 11 -15.49 8.41 -13.13
N THR A 12 -14.85 7.55 -13.90
CA THR A 12 -14.32 6.28 -13.41
C THR A 12 -13.29 6.63 -12.37
N VAL A 13 -13.62 6.41 -11.09
CA VAL A 13 -12.65 6.53 -10.00
C VAL A 13 -11.53 5.56 -10.35
N SER A 14 -10.34 6.10 -10.59
CA SER A 14 -9.15 5.30 -10.85
C SER A 14 -8.92 4.39 -9.65
N GLN A 15 -9.00 3.07 -9.87
CA GLN A 15 -8.83 2.08 -8.81
C GLN A 15 -7.38 1.61 -8.85
N LEU A 16 -6.75 1.46 -7.68
CA LEU A 16 -5.44 0.84 -7.55
C LEU A 16 -5.47 -0.54 -8.23
N SER A 17 -4.65 -0.73 -9.24
CA SER A 17 -4.65 -1.93 -10.09
C SER A 17 -3.36 -2.74 -9.95
N ARG A 18 -2.28 -2.10 -9.49
CA ARG A 18 -0.97 -2.73 -9.47
C ARG A 18 -0.12 -2.30 -8.28
N ILE A 19 0.54 -3.27 -7.65
CA ILE A 19 1.59 -3.04 -6.65
C ILE A 19 2.95 -3.37 -7.25
N VAL A 20 3.87 -2.43 -7.11
CA VAL A 20 5.27 -2.56 -7.52
C VAL A 20 6.14 -2.62 -6.26
N SER A 21 7.09 -3.54 -6.23
CA SER A 21 8.07 -3.64 -5.14
C SER A 21 9.33 -4.37 -5.56
N GLY A 22 10.41 -4.23 -4.78
CA GLY A 22 11.72 -4.78 -5.13
C GLY A 22 11.93 -6.25 -4.76
N GLY A 23 10.98 -6.87 -4.04
CA GLY A 23 11.01 -8.29 -3.67
C GLY A 23 12.01 -8.67 -2.58
N HIS A 24 12.67 -7.70 -1.94
CA HIS A 24 13.55 -7.96 -0.80
C HIS A 24 12.72 -8.45 0.41
N THR A 25 13.34 -9.09 1.39
CA THR A 25 12.66 -9.46 2.64
C THR A 25 12.04 -8.25 3.35
N GLY A 26 11.10 -8.49 4.25
CA GLY A 26 10.43 -7.42 5.00
C GLY A 26 9.30 -6.77 4.23
N VAL A 27 9.30 -5.43 4.13
CA VAL A 27 8.18 -4.65 3.54
C VAL A 27 7.92 -5.05 2.09
N ASP A 28 8.96 -5.22 1.28
CA ASP A 28 8.80 -5.52 -0.14
C ASP A 28 7.99 -6.82 -0.36
N ARG A 29 8.32 -7.89 0.37
CA ARG A 29 7.58 -9.16 0.26
C ARG A 29 6.20 -9.09 0.89
N ALA A 30 6.05 -8.39 2.00
CA ALA A 30 4.75 -8.17 2.60
C ALA A 30 3.79 -7.48 1.62
N ALA A 31 4.29 -6.51 0.85
CA ALA A 31 3.51 -5.82 -0.17
C ALA A 31 3.07 -6.75 -1.32
N LEU A 32 3.98 -7.57 -1.82
CA LEU A 32 3.67 -8.52 -2.88
C LEU A 32 2.71 -9.61 -2.40
N ASP A 33 2.90 -10.14 -1.18
CA ASP A 33 2.03 -11.18 -0.62
C ASP A 33 0.62 -10.64 -0.31
N ALA A 34 0.50 -9.45 0.28
CA ALA A 34 -0.79 -8.81 0.52
C ALA A 34 -1.55 -8.53 -0.79
N ALA A 35 -0.84 -8.03 -1.82
CA ALA A 35 -1.44 -7.75 -3.11
C ALA A 35 -1.91 -9.02 -3.83
N LEU A 36 -1.11 -10.10 -3.79
CA LEU A 36 -1.50 -11.40 -4.31
C LEU A 36 -2.76 -11.93 -3.62
N ALA A 37 -2.83 -11.84 -2.29
CA ALA A 37 -4.00 -12.28 -1.53
C ALA A 37 -5.26 -11.45 -1.85
N ALA A 38 -5.09 -10.17 -2.18
CA ALA A 38 -6.17 -9.27 -2.58
C ALA A 38 -6.54 -9.35 -4.06
N GLY A 39 -5.84 -10.16 -4.87
CA GLY A 39 -6.07 -10.25 -6.31
C GLY A 39 -5.62 -9.01 -7.10
N ILE A 40 -4.72 -8.20 -6.54
CA ILE A 40 -4.13 -7.03 -7.20
C ILE A 40 -2.90 -7.48 -7.99
N GLU A 41 -2.73 -6.95 -9.20
CA GLU A 41 -1.55 -7.24 -10.02
C GLU A 41 -0.27 -6.87 -9.28
N ILE A 42 0.76 -7.71 -9.36
CA ILE A 42 2.06 -7.45 -8.77
C ILE A 42 3.16 -7.38 -9.83
N GLY A 43 4.21 -6.62 -9.53
CA GLY A 43 5.38 -6.51 -10.39
C GLY A 43 6.50 -5.71 -9.74
N GLY A 44 7.40 -5.24 -10.58
CA GLY A 44 8.52 -4.40 -10.18
C GLY A 44 9.86 -4.93 -10.69
N TRP A 45 10.90 -4.21 -10.30
CA TRP A 45 12.28 -4.50 -10.64
C TRP A 45 13.03 -5.06 -9.45
N CYS A 46 13.82 -6.10 -9.67
CA CYS A 46 14.76 -6.64 -8.70
C CYS A 46 16.19 -6.58 -9.24
N PRO A 47 17.22 -6.72 -8.38
CA PRO A 47 18.60 -6.77 -8.85
C PRO A 47 18.83 -7.99 -9.75
N ARG A 48 19.87 -7.91 -10.58
CA ARG A 48 20.36 -9.06 -11.37
C ARG A 48 20.59 -10.28 -10.47
N ASP A 49 20.31 -11.45 -10.98
CA ASP A 49 20.35 -12.75 -10.29
C ASP A 49 19.28 -12.86 -9.18
N ARG A 50 18.24 -12.03 -9.25
CA ARG A 50 17.13 -11.99 -8.26
C ARG A 50 17.62 -11.94 -6.81
N ARG A 51 18.69 -11.20 -6.59
CA ARG A 51 19.43 -11.19 -5.32
C ARG A 51 18.63 -10.57 -4.18
N SER A 52 18.58 -11.26 -3.04
CA SER A 52 18.06 -10.76 -1.75
C SER A 52 19.00 -11.16 -0.61
N GLU A 53 18.75 -10.69 0.63
CA GLU A 53 19.59 -11.04 1.79
C GLU A 53 19.44 -12.51 2.21
N ASP A 54 18.32 -13.13 1.91
CA ASP A 54 18.02 -14.54 2.18
C ASP A 54 18.28 -15.46 0.97
N GLY A 55 18.96 -14.96 -0.06
CA GLY A 55 19.29 -15.70 -1.27
C GLY A 55 18.61 -15.18 -2.52
N ILE A 56 17.86 -16.03 -3.20
CA ILE A 56 17.18 -15.71 -4.46
C ILE A 56 15.71 -15.37 -4.19
N ILE A 57 15.25 -14.24 -4.73
CA ILE A 57 13.84 -13.85 -4.67
C ILE A 57 12.99 -14.94 -5.35
N PRO A 58 11.98 -15.50 -4.67
CA PRO A 58 11.16 -16.59 -5.19
C PRO A 58 10.50 -16.27 -6.54
N ALA A 59 10.46 -17.26 -7.45
CA ALA A 59 9.89 -17.12 -8.79
C ALA A 59 8.38 -16.79 -8.81
N ARG A 60 7.67 -17.06 -7.70
CA ARG A 60 6.24 -16.68 -7.54
C ARG A 60 5.99 -15.17 -7.66
N TYR A 61 7.01 -14.34 -7.48
CA TYR A 61 6.92 -12.90 -7.72
C TYR A 61 7.41 -12.60 -9.15
N PRO A 62 6.54 -12.12 -10.07
CA PRO A 62 6.87 -11.87 -11.46
C PRO A 62 7.67 -10.56 -11.62
N LEU A 63 8.81 -10.47 -10.94
CA LEU A 63 9.69 -9.32 -10.99
C LEU A 63 10.64 -9.40 -12.18
N ARG A 64 10.94 -8.24 -12.76
CA ARG A 64 11.94 -8.08 -13.82
C ARG A 64 13.32 -7.84 -13.20
N GLU A 65 14.34 -8.41 -13.77
CA GLU A 65 15.70 -8.17 -13.34
C GLU A 65 16.30 -6.95 -14.03
N THR A 66 16.98 -6.09 -13.25
CA THR A 66 17.84 -5.06 -13.83
C THR A 66 19.16 -5.69 -14.31
N ALA A 67 19.85 -5.03 -15.24
CA ALA A 67 21.18 -5.46 -15.66
C ALA A 67 22.23 -5.34 -14.54
N SER A 68 21.93 -4.59 -13.49
CA SER A 68 22.82 -4.30 -12.35
C SER A 68 22.48 -5.14 -11.13
N ARG A 69 23.51 -5.50 -10.36
CA ARG A 69 23.35 -6.08 -9.00
C ARG A 69 23.07 -5.02 -7.93
N SER A 70 23.16 -3.72 -8.27
CA SER A 70 22.95 -2.62 -7.34
C SER A 70 21.47 -2.50 -6.93
N TYR A 71 21.23 -2.43 -5.63
CA TYR A 71 19.89 -2.15 -5.11
C TYR A 71 19.39 -0.74 -5.48
N ALA A 72 20.30 0.21 -5.70
CA ALA A 72 19.94 1.57 -6.08
C ALA A 72 19.22 1.62 -7.43
N VAL A 73 19.74 0.91 -8.43
CA VAL A 73 19.15 0.88 -9.78
C VAL A 73 17.71 0.34 -9.77
N ARG A 74 17.49 -0.80 -9.09
CA ARG A 74 16.13 -1.36 -9.02
C ARG A 74 15.17 -0.45 -8.23
N THR A 75 15.69 0.27 -7.21
CA THR A 75 14.89 1.20 -6.42
C THR A 75 14.43 2.37 -7.27
N GLU A 76 15.35 2.98 -8.00
CA GLU A 76 15.06 4.07 -8.92
C GLU A 76 14.03 3.67 -9.99
N TRP A 77 14.17 2.47 -10.57
CA TRP A 77 13.25 1.99 -11.60
C TRP A 77 11.86 1.64 -11.05
N ASN A 78 11.77 1.12 -9.82
CA ASN A 78 10.48 0.89 -9.17
C ASN A 78 9.75 2.21 -8.89
N VAL A 79 10.45 3.24 -8.46
CA VAL A 79 9.89 4.59 -8.32
C VAL A 79 9.45 5.12 -9.67
N ARG A 80 10.31 5.12 -10.68
CA ARG A 80 10.05 5.64 -12.01
C ARG A 80 8.79 5.04 -12.67
N ASP A 81 8.61 3.74 -12.51
CA ASP A 81 7.54 2.96 -13.19
C ASP A 81 6.27 2.86 -12.33
N SER A 82 6.08 3.80 -11.40
CA SER A 82 4.90 3.87 -10.51
C SER A 82 4.34 5.29 -10.48
N ASP A 83 3.06 5.44 -10.14
CA ASP A 83 2.40 6.74 -10.01
C ASP A 83 2.77 7.43 -8.68
N ALA A 84 3.04 6.61 -7.64
CA ALA A 84 3.36 7.10 -6.30
C ALA A 84 4.18 6.07 -5.52
N THR A 85 4.78 6.51 -4.42
CA THR A 85 5.56 5.66 -3.51
C THR A 85 5.02 5.73 -2.09
N LEU A 86 4.67 4.56 -1.51
CA LEU A 86 4.36 4.37 -0.10
C LEU A 86 5.55 3.74 0.61
N ILE A 87 6.07 4.42 1.61
CA ILE A 87 7.13 3.91 2.49
C ILE A 87 6.51 3.46 3.80
N LEU A 88 6.68 2.19 4.15
CA LEU A 88 6.32 1.67 5.47
C LEU A 88 7.58 1.57 6.31
N VAL A 89 7.56 2.13 7.51
CA VAL A 89 8.65 2.05 8.48
C VAL A 89 8.10 1.68 9.85
N LEU A 90 8.91 1.07 10.71
CA LEU A 90 8.50 0.78 12.08
C LEU A 90 8.72 1.99 12.98
N ASP A 91 9.96 2.47 13.04
CA ASP A 91 10.36 3.56 13.93
C ASP A 91 11.23 4.62 13.25
N ARG A 92 12.13 4.23 12.36
CA ARG A 92 13.06 5.13 11.68
C ARG A 92 13.34 4.71 10.24
N ILE A 93 13.69 5.68 9.44
CA ILE A 93 14.07 5.47 8.05
C ILE A 93 15.53 4.97 8.00
N SER A 94 15.73 3.74 7.50
CA SER A 94 17.06 3.17 7.26
C SER A 94 17.75 3.84 6.05
N SER A 95 19.08 3.64 5.91
CA SER A 95 19.81 4.16 4.74
C SER A 95 19.24 3.64 3.41
N GLY A 96 18.86 2.35 3.35
CA GLY A 96 18.25 1.78 2.15
C GLY A 96 16.88 2.36 1.85
N THR A 97 16.07 2.61 2.87
CA THR A 97 14.75 3.26 2.72
C THR A 97 14.91 4.74 2.35
N ARG A 98 15.95 5.42 2.85
CA ARG A 98 16.28 6.80 2.48
C ARG A 98 16.49 6.95 0.98
N LEU A 99 17.18 6.00 0.36
CA LEU A 99 17.39 5.99 -1.08
C LEU A 99 16.08 6.02 -1.86
N THR A 100 15.05 5.27 -1.42
CA THR A 100 13.73 5.30 -2.06
C THR A 100 13.05 6.65 -1.89
N VAL A 101 13.14 7.24 -0.68
CA VAL A 101 12.61 8.58 -0.40
C VAL A 101 13.26 9.63 -1.30
N ASP A 102 14.59 9.60 -1.41
CA ASP A 102 15.35 10.57 -2.21
C ASP A 102 15.06 10.38 -3.71
N SER A 103 14.91 9.13 -4.17
CA SER A 103 14.51 8.82 -5.54
C SER A 103 13.12 9.35 -5.87
N ALA A 104 12.13 9.13 -5.00
CA ALA A 104 10.78 9.64 -5.21
C ALA A 104 10.74 11.18 -5.25
N LYS A 105 11.45 11.83 -4.33
CA LYS A 105 11.56 13.29 -4.31
C LYS A 105 12.24 13.87 -5.55
N SER A 106 13.34 13.28 -5.99
CA SER A 106 14.08 13.73 -7.18
C SER A 106 13.27 13.60 -8.47
N GLN A 107 12.35 12.63 -8.52
CA GLN A 107 11.45 12.41 -9.64
C GLN A 107 10.13 13.18 -9.53
N GLY A 108 9.93 13.96 -8.45
CA GLY A 108 8.71 14.74 -8.22
C GLY A 108 7.47 13.87 -8.00
N GLN A 109 7.64 12.63 -7.56
CA GLN A 109 6.54 11.69 -7.34
C GLN A 109 5.80 11.92 -6.03
N PRO A 110 4.48 11.71 -5.99
CA PRO A 110 3.74 11.62 -4.74
C PRO A 110 4.36 10.59 -3.80
N LEU A 111 4.68 11.01 -2.58
CA LEU A 111 5.35 10.19 -1.58
C LEU A 111 4.60 10.26 -0.26
N ARG A 112 4.28 9.10 0.30
CA ARG A 112 3.75 8.98 1.66
C ARG A 112 4.64 8.06 2.50
N ILE A 113 4.91 8.48 3.74
CA ILE A 113 5.66 7.69 4.72
C ILE A 113 4.72 7.36 5.87
N GLU A 114 4.56 6.06 6.16
CA GLU A 114 3.70 5.57 7.21
C GLU A 114 4.50 4.83 8.28
N TYR A 115 4.32 5.22 9.55
CA TYR A 115 5.01 4.63 10.70
C TYR A 115 4.12 3.57 11.33
N LEU A 116 4.54 2.32 11.35
CA LEU A 116 3.73 1.18 11.82
C LEU A 116 3.79 0.94 13.33
N CYS A 117 4.74 1.57 14.06
CA CYS A 117 4.79 1.55 15.52
C CYS A 117 4.17 2.82 16.09
N GLU A 118 3.34 2.68 17.11
CA GLU A 118 2.54 3.74 17.72
C GLU A 118 3.37 4.88 18.31
N ASN A 119 4.58 4.60 18.82
CA ASN A 119 5.45 5.57 19.47
C ASN A 119 6.50 6.23 18.56
N SER A 120 6.34 6.14 17.23
CA SER A 120 7.45 6.44 16.30
C SER A 120 7.32 7.75 15.52
N LYS A 121 6.29 8.57 15.75
CA LYS A 121 6.20 9.91 15.14
C LYS A 121 7.00 10.89 16.00
N PRO A 122 8.16 11.40 15.53
CA PRO A 122 8.91 12.40 16.30
C PRO A 122 8.08 13.70 16.40
N GLY A 123 7.75 14.11 17.60
CA GLY A 123 7.33 15.47 17.89
C GLY A 123 5.82 15.75 17.95
N LEU A 124 4.95 14.75 17.97
CA LEU A 124 3.52 15.00 18.11
C LEU A 124 2.92 14.30 19.34
N LEU A 125 2.55 15.08 20.35
CA LEU A 125 1.58 14.73 21.39
C LEU A 125 0.18 14.71 20.73
N THR A 126 -0.12 13.69 19.93
CA THR A 126 -1.44 13.52 19.31
C THR A 126 -1.98 12.17 19.71
N GLU A 127 -3.29 12.13 19.96
CA GLU A 127 -4.06 10.90 20.15
C GLU A 127 -3.56 9.82 19.20
N GLU A 128 -3.28 8.64 19.75
CA GLU A 128 -2.85 7.48 18.97
C GLU A 128 -3.94 7.17 17.93
N LEU A 129 -3.69 7.52 16.67
CA LEU A 129 -4.60 7.17 15.60
C LEU A 129 -4.61 5.65 15.45
N SER A 130 -5.79 5.05 15.53
CA SER A 130 -5.95 3.61 15.36
C SER A 130 -5.40 3.15 14.00
N LEU A 131 -5.05 1.87 13.90
CA LEU A 131 -4.56 1.28 12.65
C LEU A 131 -5.57 1.50 11.51
N GLU A 132 -6.87 1.35 11.80
CA GLU A 132 -7.96 1.57 10.86
C GLU A 132 -7.99 3.01 10.34
N HIS A 133 -7.81 3.99 11.21
CA HIS A 133 -7.78 5.39 10.81
C HIS A 133 -6.61 5.69 9.86
N ARG A 134 -5.43 5.17 10.16
CA ARG A 134 -4.24 5.33 9.34
C ARG A 134 -4.37 4.64 7.98
N VAL A 135 -4.99 3.46 7.97
CA VAL A 135 -5.35 2.75 6.72
C VAL A 135 -6.30 3.58 5.88
N ALA A 136 -7.36 4.15 6.49
CA ALA A 136 -8.32 5.01 5.80
C ALA A 136 -7.65 6.25 5.19
N GLU A 137 -6.75 6.92 5.94
CA GLU A 137 -5.99 8.07 5.42
C GLU A 137 -5.11 7.72 4.22
N VAL A 138 -4.46 6.54 4.22
CA VAL A 138 -3.67 6.08 3.07
C VAL A 138 -4.58 5.74 1.89
N GLY A 139 -5.72 5.11 2.14
CA GLY A 139 -6.73 4.84 1.13
C GLY A 139 -7.27 6.12 0.48
N ASP A 140 -7.56 7.15 1.29
CA ASP A 140 -7.98 8.46 0.80
C ASP A 140 -6.90 9.17 -0.03
N TRP A 141 -5.64 9.05 0.39
CA TRP A 141 -4.51 9.56 -0.40
C TRP A 141 -4.42 8.86 -1.77
N ILE A 142 -4.54 7.52 -1.83
CA ILE A 142 -4.52 6.77 -3.08
C ILE A 142 -5.65 7.22 -4.01
N ARG A 143 -6.85 7.42 -3.47
CA ARG A 143 -8.02 7.89 -4.24
C ARG A 143 -7.85 9.32 -4.74
N ARG A 144 -7.39 10.23 -3.88
CA ARG A 144 -7.20 11.65 -4.20
C ARG A 144 -6.14 11.87 -5.27
N GLU A 145 -5.02 11.17 -5.17
CA GLU A 145 -3.93 11.23 -6.15
C GLU A 145 -4.18 10.35 -7.40
N GLN A 146 -5.32 9.64 -7.45
CA GLN A 146 -5.70 8.75 -8.56
C GLN A 146 -4.64 7.69 -8.88
N ILE A 147 -4.00 7.12 -7.87
CA ILE A 147 -2.90 6.18 -8.00
C ILE A 147 -3.42 4.84 -8.52
N GLN A 148 -2.88 4.38 -9.65
CA GLN A 148 -3.17 3.08 -10.24
C GLN A 148 -2.04 2.07 -9.98
N THR A 149 -0.80 2.54 -10.05
CA THR A 149 0.40 1.75 -9.77
C THR A 149 1.12 2.33 -8.55
N LEU A 150 1.15 1.58 -7.45
CA LEU A 150 1.77 2.01 -6.21
C LEU A 150 3.06 1.23 -5.96
N ASN A 151 4.19 1.96 -5.86
CA ASN A 151 5.42 1.39 -5.34
C ASN A 151 5.36 1.32 -3.82
N VAL A 152 5.57 0.13 -3.24
CA VAL A 152 5.63 -0.07 -1.79
C VAL A 152 7.03 -0.52 -1.42
N ALA A 153 7.66 0.20 -0.49
CA ALA A 153 9.02 -0.06 -0.05
C ALA A 153 9.21 0.23 1.45
N GLY A 154 10.31 -0.28 2.02
CA GLY A 154 10.64 -0.05 3.42
C GLY A 154 11.81 -0.90 3.90
N PRO A 155 11.98 -1.08 5.21
CA PRO A 155 13.06 -1.87 5.79
C PRO A 155 12.97 -3.35 5.37
N ARG A 156 14.13 -3.95 5.25
CA ARG A 156 14.29 -5.39 5.03
C ARG A 156 14.04 -6.19 6.31
N GLY A 157 13.80 -7.50 6.18
CA GLY A 157 13.47 -8.40 7.27
C GLY A 157 14.54 -8.49 8.36
N SER A 158 15.82 -8.43 7.99
CA SER A 158 16.92 -8.42 8.96
C SER A 158 16.98 -7.15 9.83
N SER A 159 16.32 -6.07 9.43
CA SER A 159 16.27 -4.84 10.24
C SER A 159 15.46 -5.02 11.53
N ARG A 160 14.33 -5.75 11.45
CA ARG A 160 13.47 -6.11 12.59
C ARG A 160 12.62 -7.32 12.25
N LYS A 161 12.48 -8.23 13.21
CA LYS A 161 11.74 -9.50 13.01
C LYS A 161 10.25 -9.31 12.71
N ASP A 162 9.64 -8.24 13.22
CA ASP A 162 8.20 -7.94 13.10
C ASP A 162 7.84 -7.10 11.86
N VAL A 163 8.84 -6.60 11.10
CA VAL A 163 8.58 -5.70 9.96
C VAL A 163 7.68 -6.32 8.89
N TYR A 164 7.90 -7.58 8.57
CA TYR A 164 7.08 -8.29 7.58
C TYR A 164 5.62 -8.41 8.05
N LEU A 165 5.40 -8.90 9.27
CA LEU A 165 4.05 -9.15 9.80
C LEU A 165 3.25 -7.86 9.95
N LYS A 166 3.85 -6.80 10.52
CA LYS A 166 3.17 -5.50 10.65
C LYS A 166 2.87 -4.86 9.31
N SER A 167 3.78 -4.98 8.33
CA SER A 167 3.53 -4.48 6.99
C SER A 167 2.45 -5.28 6.27
N LEU A 168 2.43 -6.60 6.43
CA LEU A 168 1.41 -7.48 5.86
C LEU A 168 0.02 -7.15 6.42
N GLU A 169 -0.10 -6.96 7.74
CA GLU A 169 -1.34 -6.57 8.40
C GLU A 169 -1.87 -5.24 7.85
N PHE A 170 -1.05 -4.19 7.90
CA PHE A 170 -1.40 -2.87 7.39
C PHE A 170 -1.87 -2.92 5.93
N LEU A 171 -1.09 -3.57 5.06
CA LEU A 171 -1.38 -3.62 3.62
C LEU A 171 -2.59 -4.50 3.31
N SER A 172 -2.81 -5.58 4.05
CA SER A 172 -4.01 -6.40 3.90
C SER A 172 -5.29 -5.61 4.22
N MET A 173 -5.27 -4.81 5.28
CA MET A 173 -6.37 -3.92 5.64
C MET A 173 -6.55 -2.82 4.58
N LEU A 174 -5.46 -2.20 4.12
CA LEU A 174 -5.50 -1.17 3.08
C LEU A 174 -6.10 -1.69 1.78
N PHE A 175 -5.67 -2.85 1.31
CA PHE A 175 -6.16 -3.42 0.06
C PHE A 175 -7.61 -3.90 0.17
N ALA A 176 -8.04 -4.37 1.34
CA ALA A 176 -9.44 -4.66 1.59
C ALA A 176 -10.31 -3.38 1.55
N GLU A 177 -9.86 -2.30 2.17
CA GLU A 177 -10.58 -1.01 2.20
C GLU A 177 -10.74 -0.40 0.80
N ILE A 178 -9.66 -0.33 0.01
CA ILE A 178 -9.73 0.27 -1.32
C ILE A 178 -10.47 -0.58 -2.34
N SER A 179 -10.62 -1.90 -2.09
CA SER A 179 -11.43 -2.81 -2.91
C SER A 179 -12.93 -2.66 -2.66
N VAL A 180 -13.33 -2.02 -1.55
CA VAL A 180 -14.73 -1.72 -1.27
C VAL A 180 -15.14 -0.50 -2.08
N VAL A 181 -15.85 -0.73 -3.21
CA VAL A 181 -16.43 0.32 -4.03
C VAL A 181 -17.31 1.22 -3.15
N PRO A 182 -17.11 2.56 -3.10
CA PRO A 182 -17.99 3.46 -2.38
C PRO A 182 -19.39 3.40 -2.98
N GLY A 183 -20.33 2.68 -2.36
CA GLY A 183 -21.73 2.57 -2.84
C GLY A 183 -22.54 1.44 -2.23
N ARG A 184 -21.95 0.50 -1.52
CA ARG A 184 -22.68 -0.56 -0.80
C ARG A 184 -22.40 -0.54 0.70
N ARG A 185 -22.86 0.49 1.40
CA ARG A 185 -23.14 0.33 2.84
C ARG A 185 -24.30 -0.63 2.99
N THR A 186 -24.02 -1.89 3.25
CA THR A 186 -25.02 -2.82 3.77
C THR A 186 -25.38 -2.36 5.18
N VAL A 187 -26.41 -1.55 5.28
CA VAL A 187 -27.07 -1.27 6.56
C VAL A 187 -27.65 -2.59 7.04
N LYS A 188 -26.97 -3.26 7.97
CA LYS A 188 -27.57 -4.37 8.74
C LYS A 188 -28.76 -3.79 9.48
N LYS A 189 -29.98 -4.00 8.95
CA LYS A 189 -31.21 -3.76 9.69
C LYS A 189 -31.16 -4.58 10.97
N ALA A 190 -30.99 -3.91 12.11
CA ALA A 190 -31.21 -4.51 13.41
C ALA A 190 -32.66 -4.99 13.45
N LYS A 191 -32.88 -6.29 13.49
CA LYS A 191 -34.19 -6.87 13.74
C LYS A 191 -34.55 -6.56 15.19
N HIS A 192 -35.33 -5.53 15.38
CA HIS A 192 -36.01 -5.26 16.66
C HIS A 192 -37.02 -6.39 16.90
N LYS A 193 -36.68 -7.31 17.81
CA LYS A 193 -37.64 -8.29 18.31
C LYS A 193 -38.65 -7.55 19.22
N TYR A 194 -39.79 -7.28 18.70
CA TYR A 194 -40.96 -6.85 19.48
C TYR A 194 -41.46 -8.07 20.25
N THR A 195 -41.45 -8.01 21.57
CA THR A 195 -42.08 -8.99 22.46
C THR A 195 -43.39 -8.34 22.96
N PRO A 196 -44.58 -8.86 22.65
CA PRO A 196 -45.82 -8.33 23.23
C PRO A 196 -45.89 -8.73 24.70
N ARG A 197 -46.16 -7.76 25.56
CA ARG A 197 -46.54 -8.00 26.97
C ARG A 197 -47.94 -8.61 26.97
N GLY A 198 -48.05 -9.81 27.57
CA GLY A 198 -49.32 -10.44 27.88
C GLY A 198 -50.11 -9.58 28.88
N GLN A 199 -51.36 -9.48 28.63
CA GLN A 199 -52.38 -9.04 29.62
C GLN A 199 -52.67 -10.23 30.52
N ASP A 200 -52.59 -9.98 31.82
CA ASP A 200 -53.48 -10.53 32.86
C ASP A 200 -53.45 -9.56 34.04
#